data_1fc127e65b21a884265dca7827262e7a
#
_entry.id   1fc127e65b21a884265dca7827262e7a
#
_cell.length_a   1.000
_cell.length_b   1.000
_cell.length_c   1.000
_cell.angle_alpha   90.00
_cell.angle_beta   90.00
_cell.angle_gamma   90.00
#
_symmetry.space_group_name_H-M   'P 1'
#
loop_
_entity.id
_entity.type
_entity.pdbx_description
1 polymer ?
#
loop_
_entity_poly.entity_id
_entity_poly.type
_entity_poly.pdbx_seq_one_letter_code
_entity_poly.pdbx_strand_id
1 'polypeptide(L)'
;RKPNGITDPEYSIHVGVQTLAASIKAAKVESPLDLERIKLCLQGYNFGNGYISWALDKYGGYSEANAIEFSQMMAKKLGWSSYGSTKYPSVVLQYYPFGYKLPTEGDGDYLWPLPGYTRISSPFGYRHCPYHGRELHGGVDLPAPYGTNILAAKGGTVVLSTYGSSFGNHVAVSHPD
;
A
#
# COMPACT_ATOMS: atom_id res chain seq x y z
N ARG A 1 8.88 23.57 12.83
CA ARG A 1 9.21 22.62 13.91
C ARG A 1 10.72 22.38 13.90
N LYS A 2 11.35 22.24 15.07
CA LYS A 2 12.77 21.88 15.14
C LYS A 2 12.93 20.40 14.70
N PRO A 3 13.95 20.04 13.89
CA PRO A 3 14.29 18.65 13.63
C PRO A 3 14.46 17.90 14.96
N ASN A 4 14.01 16.65 15.02
CA ASN A 4 14.04 15.79 16.21
C ASN A 4 13.27 16.34 17.43
N GLY A 5 12.28 17.20 17.21
CA GLY A 5 11.46 17.76 18.29
C GLY A 5 10.39 16.81 18.85
N ILE A 6 10.15 15.66 18.22
CA ILE A 6 9.24 14.61 18.69
C ILE A 6 10.09 13.42 19.09
N THR A 7 10.10 13.10 20.38
CA THR A 7 10.85 11.98 20.97
C THR A 7 9.95 10.81 21.37
N ASP A 8 8.64 11.04 21.44
CA ASP A 8 7.64 10.02 21.75
C ASP A 8 7.15 9.35 20.45
N PRO A 9 7.38 8.02 20.26
CA PRO A 9 6.97 7.29 19.07
C PRO A 9 5.46 7.28 18.86
N GLU A 10 4.65 7.10 19.92
CA GLU A 10 3.18 7.05 19.81
C GLU A 10 2.62 8.41 19.37
N TYR A 11 3.12 9.49 19.97
CA TYR A 11 2.75 10.84 19.56
C TYR A 11 3.19 11.15 18.12
N SER A 12 4.35 10.66 17.71
CA SER A 12 4.85 10.79 16.32
C SER A 12 3.92 10.12 15.32
N ILE A 13 3.49 8.88 15.62
CA ILE A 13 2.55 8.13 14.80
C ILE A 13 1.20 8.86 14.74
N HIS A 14 0.69 9.30 15.89
CA HIS A 14 -0.58 10.02 15.97
C HIS A 14 -0.58 11.29 15.09
N VAL A 15 0.46 12.12 15.20
CA VAL A 15 0.61 13.33 14.36
C VAL A 15 0.76 12.97 12.88
N GLY A 16 1.48 11.90 12.57
CA GLY A 16 1.63 11.38 11.20
C GLY A 16 0.28 10.99 10.59
N VAL A 17 -0.54 10.25 11.32
CA VAL A 17 -1.90 9.85 10.89
C VAL A 17 -2.79 11.07 10.67
N GLN A 18 -2.78 12.03 11.59
CA GLN A 18 -3.56 13.27 11.43
C GLN A 18 -3.11 14.07 10.19
N THR A 19 -1.81 14.16 9.95
CA THR A 19 -1.26 14.85 8.78
C THR A 19 -1.67 14.14 7.49
N LEU A 20 -1.63 12.80 7.46
CA LEU A 20 -2.08 12.01 6.32
C LEU A 20 -3.59 12.20 6.06
N ALA A 21 -4.41 12.15 7.10
CA ALA A 21 -5.86 12.39 6.99
C ALA A 21 -6.17 13.80 6.41
N ALA A 22 -5.43 14.82 6.85
CA ALA A 22 -5.56 16.17 6.30
C ALA A 22 -5.14 16.23 4.81
N SER A 23 -4.10 15.49 4.42
CA SER A 23 -3.64 15.41 3.03
C SER A 23 -4.63 14.66 2.13
N ILE A 24 -5.24 13.57 2.63
CA ILE A 24 -6.33 12.83 1.94
C ILE A 24 -7.50 13.77 1.64
N LYS A 25 -7.94 14.53 2.63
CA LYS A 25 -9.02 15.50 2.47
C LYS A 25 -8.65 16.62 1.48
N ALA A 26 -7.45 17.18 1.58
CA ALA A 26 -6.99 18.26 0.71
C ALA A 26 -6.85 17.79 -0.76
N ALA A 27 -6.37 16.57 -0.98
CA ALA A 27 -6.25 15.97 -2.31
C ALA A 27 -7.58 15.47 -2.87
N LYS A 28 -8.66 15.46 -2.06
CA LYS A 28 -9.99 14.94 -2.41
C LYS A 28 -9.94 13.49 -2.89
N VAL A 29 -9.25 12.63 -2.16
CA VAL A 29 -9.21 11.20 -2.43
C VAL A 29 -10.58 10.60 -2.11
N GLU A 30 -11.23 9.98 -3.08
CA GLU A 30 -12.59 9.44 -2.96
C GLU A 30 -12.61 7.94 -2.71
N SER A 31 -11.57 7.22 -3.14
CA SER A 31 -11.48 5.77 -2.96
C SER A 31 -10.04 5.28 -2.91
N PRO A 32 -9.79 4.06 -2.42
CA PRO A 32 -8.49 3.42 -2.49
C PRO A 32 -7.96 3.17 -3.92
N LEU A 33 -8.82 3.25 -4.93
CA LEU A 33 -8.46 3.07 -6.34
C LEU A 33 -8.14 4.40 -7.04
N ASP A 34 -8.35 5.53 -6.39
CA ASP A 34 -8.08 6.86 -6.94
C ASP A 34 -6.58 7.20 -6.85
N LEU A 35 -5.79 6.47 -7.63
CA LEU A 35 -4.33 6.53 -7.58
C LEU A 35 -3.77 7.91 -7.88
N GLU A 36 -4.39 8.68 -8.76
CA GLU A 36 -3.91 10.02 -9.10
C GLU A 36 -4.05 10.98 -7.92
N ARG A 37 -5.18 10.93 -7.21
CA ARG A 37 -5.39 11.70 -5.99
C ARG A 37 -4.56 11.18 -4.81
N ILE A 38 -4.33 9.86 -4.75
CA ILE A 38 -3.44 9.26 -3.74
C ILE A 38 -1.99 9.70 -3.96
N LYS A 39 -1.49 9.74 -5.19
CA LYS A 39 -0.14 10.28 -5.50
C LYS A 39 -0.02 11.74 -5.07
N LEU A 40 -1.03 12.55 -5.38
CA LEU A 40 -1.09 13.96 -4.96
C LEU A 40 -1.08 14.09 -3.43
N CYS A 41 -1.90 13.29 -2.74
CA CYS A 41 -1.96 13.21 -1.29
C CYS A 41 -0.61 12.85 -0.66
N LEU A 42 0.04 11.79 -1.16
CA LEU A 42 1.33 11.32 -0.66
C LEU A 42 2.44 12.36 -0.87
N GLN A 43 2.47 13.00 -2.04
CA GLN A 43 3.44 14.05 -2.29
C GLN A 43 3.18 15.28 -1.40
N GLY A 44 1.92 15.62 -1.14
CA GLY A 44 1.55 16.65 -0.19
C GLY A 44 1.88 16.30 1.26
N TYR A 45 1.76 15.05 1.65
CA TYR A 45 2.22 14.56 2.96
C TYR A 45 3.73 14.79 3.14
N ASN A 46 4.52 14.54 2.09
CA ASN A 46 5.98 14.73 2.11
C ASN A 46 6.40 16.20 2.06
N PHE A 47 5.76 17.00 1.21
CA PHE A 47 6.13 18.41 0.97
C PHE A 47 5.35 19.42 1.86
N GLY A 48 4.32 18.94 2.55
CA GLY A 48 3.31 19.77 3.18
C GLY A 48 2.13 20.07 2.24
N ASN A 49 0.95 20.32 2.84
CA ASN A 49 -0.31 20.48 2.09
C ASN A 49 -0.33 21.67 1.12
N GLY A 50 0.58 22.63 1.26
CA GLY A 50 0.76 23.71 0.29
C GLY A 50 1.13 23.21 -1.11
N TYR A 51 1.78 22.05 -1.25
CA TYR A 51 2.01 21.42 -2.53
C TYR A 51 0.71 21.01 -3.22
N ILE A 52 -0.25 20.47 -2.46
CA ILE A 52 -1.52 19.98 -3.02
C ILE A 52 -2.28 21.09 -3.72
N SER A 53 -2.48 22.23 -3.04
CA SER A 53 -3.16 23.38 -3.63
C SER A 53 -2.39 23.94 -4.83
N TRP A 54 -1.09 24.12 -4.70
CA TRP A 54 -0.24 24.61 -5.79
C TRP A 54 -0.29 23.69 -7.02
N ALA A 55 -0.22 22.36 -6.83
CA ALA A 55 -0.27 21.41 -7.92
C ALA A 55 -1.64 21.34 -8.59
N LEU A 56 -2.71 21.43 -7.80
CA LEU A 56 -4.08 21.49 -8.33
C LEU A 56 -4.33 22.76 -9.14
N ASP A 57 -3.95 23.91 -8.59
CA ASP A 57 -4.21 25.21 -9.23
C ASP A 57 -3.41 25.40 -10.53
N LYS A 58 -2.17 24.92 -10.57
CA LYS A 58 -1.29 25.12 -11.72
C LYS A 58 -1.33 24.00 -12.75
N TYR A 59 -1.54 22.74 -12.31
CA TYR A 59 -1.39 21.54 -13.14
C TYR A 59 -2.58 20.59 -13.10
N GLY A 60 -3.58 20.85 -12.26
CA GLY A 60 -4.73 19.98 -12.09
C GLY A 60 -4.48 18.71 -11.27
N GLY A 61 -3.23 18.46 -10.83
CA GLY A 61 -2.88 17.27 -10.06
C GLY A 61 -1.39 17.02 -9.93
N TYR A 62 -1.05 15.78 -9.54
CA TYR A 62 0.34 15.33 -9.37
C TYR A 62 0.99 14.96 -10.71
N SER A 63 2.26 15.28 -10.83
CA SER A 63 3.21 14.65 -11.77
C SER A 63 4.62 14.66 -11.17
N GLU A 64 5.50 13.75 -11.63
CA GLU A 64 6.91 13.79 -11.21
C GLU A 64 7.58 15.12 -11.58
N ALA A 65 7.23 15.67 -12.73
CA ALA A 65 7.78 16.94 -13.19
C ALA A 65 7.41 18.10 -12.25
N ASN A 66 6.14 18.21 -11.84
CA ASN A 66 5.75 19.28 -10.92
C ASN A 66 6.24 19.06 -9.49
N ALA A 67 6.45 17.81 -9.06
CA ALA A 67 7.10 17.51 -7.78
C ALA A 67 8.56 17.98 -7.78
N ILE A 68 9.30 17.78 -8.88
CA ILE A 68 10.66 18.28 -9.04
C ILE A 68 10.68 19.81 -9.03
N GLU A 69 9.80 20.46 -9.78
CA GLU A 69 9.69 21.92 -9.83
C GLU A 69 9.41 22.51 -8.44
N PHE A 70 8.43 21.97 -7.73
CA PHE A 70 8.11 22.45 -6.38
C PHE A 70 9.26 22.25 -5.41
N SER A 71 9.93 21.09 -5.45
CA SER A 71 11.12 20.81 -4.63
C SER A 71 12.23 21.84 -4.88
N GLN A 72 12.54 22.12 -6.14
CA GLN A 72 13.56 23.13 -6.52
C GLN A 72 13.17 24.54 -6.07
N MET A 73 11.91 24.93 -6.27
CA MET A 73 11.37 26.21 -5.85
C MET A 73 11.49 26.39 -4.32
N MET A 74 11.11 25.38 -3.56
CA MET A 74 11.16 25.44 -2.11
C MET A 74 12.60 25.37 -1.56
N ALA A 75 13.46 24.54 -2.14
CA ALA A 75 14.87 24.50 -1.80
C ALA A 75 15.52 25.88 -2.00
N LYS A 76 15.29 26.53 -3.15
CA LYS A 76 15.78 27.89 -3.43
C LYS A 76 15.24 28.91 -2.43
N LYS A 77 13.93 28.85 -2.12
CA LYS A 77 13.28 29.77 -1.16
C LYS A 77 13.84 29.67 0.24
N LEU A 78 14.24 28.45 0.67
CA LEU A 78 14.73 28.15 2.02
C LEU A 78 16.26 28.17 2.12
N GLY A 79 16.98 28.32 1.01
CA GLY A 79 18.45 28.23 0.96
C GLY A 79 18.95 26.80 1.24
N TRP A 80 18.17 25.78 0.90
CA TRP A 80 18.51 24.38 1.11
C TRP A 80 19.05 23.73 -0.16
N SER A 81 19.86 22.67 -0.02
CA SER A 81 20.36 21.88 -1.14
C SER A 81 19.27 21.02 -1.80
N SER A 82 18.25 20.63 -1.04
CA SER A 82 17.11 19.83 -1.50
C SER A 82 15.90 20.06 -0.59
N TYR A 83 14.69 19.77 -1.11
CA TYR A 83 13.45 19.86 -0.34
C TYR A 83 12.61 18.62 -0.54
N GLY A 84 12.48 17.79 0.50
CA GLY A 84 11.72 16.56 0.52
C GLY A 84 12.16 15.54 -0.55
N SER A 85 11.33 14.52 -0.78
CA SER A 85 11.57 13.49 -1.80
C SER A 85 10.59 13.65 -2.97
N THR A 86 11.11 13.85 -4.17
CA THR A 86 10.31 13.95 -5.40
C THR A 86 9.75 12.60 -5.86
N LYS A 87 10.26 11.50 -5.33
CA LYS A 87 9.83 10.12 -5.63
C LYS A 87 9.00 9.49 -4.50
N TYR A 88 8.56 10.29 -3.53
CA TYR A 88 7.85 9.76 -2.35
C TYR A 88 6.62 8.91 -2.70
N PRO A 89 5.72 9.32 -3.64
CA PRO A 89 4.59 8.48 -4.02
C PRO A 89 5.00 7.13 -4.58
N SER A 90 6.01 7.07 -5.44
CA SER A 90 6.47 5.80 -6.04
C SER A 90 7.05 4.86 -4.99
N VAL A 91 7.80 5.40 -4.02
CA VAL A 91 8.38 4.61 -2.92
C VAL A 91 7.29 4.04 -2.00
N VAL A 92 6.23 4.81 -1.73
CA VAL A 92 5.12 4.33 -0.88
C VAL A 92 4.22 3.36 -1.64
N LEU A 93 3.88 3.68 -2.89
CA LEU A 93 2.93 2.91 -3.68
C LEU A 93 3.44 1.53 -4.10
N GLN A 94 4.74 1.26 -4.07
CA GLN A 94 5.25 -0.10 -4.27
C GLN A 94 4.70 -1.10 -3.24
N TYR A 95 4.26 -0.61 -2.08
CA TYR A 95 3.64 -1.41 -1.02
C TYR A 95 2.11 -1.27 -0.98
N TYR A 96 1.52 -0.52 -1.92
CA TYR A 96 0.09 -0.24 -1.93
C TYR A 96 -0.67 -1.26 -2.78
N PRO A 97 -1.47 -2.15 -2.18
CA PRO A 97 -2.07 -3.29 -2.89
C PRO A 97 -3.06 -2.88 -3.98
N PHE A 98 -3.70 -1.72 -3.84
CA PHE A 98 -4.72 -1.23 -4.79
C PHE A 98 -4.14 -0.59 -6.06
N GLY A 99 -2.83 -0.44 -6.16
CA GLY A 99 -2.14 0.17 -7.33
C GLY A 99 -1.82 -0.81 -8.46
N TYR A 100 -1.88 -2.09 -8.20
CA TYR A 100 -1.78 -3.09 -9.26
C TYR A 100 -3.12 -3.13 -10.01
N LYS A 101 -3.09 -3.09 -11.34
CA LYS A 101 -4.23 -3.56 -12.13
C LYS A 101 -4.51 -4.97 -11.63
N LEU A 102 -5.53 -5.10 -10.82
CA LEU A 102 -6.07 -6.42 -10.50
C LEU A 102 -6.36 -7.07 -11.85
N PRO A 103 -5.92 -8.30 -12.10
CA PRO A 103 -6.36 -9.00 -13.28
C PRO A 103 -7.90 -8.96 -13.27
N THR A 104 -8.48 -8.23 -14.21
CA THR A 104 -9.93 -8.13 -14.38
C THR A 104 -10.51 -9.40 -14.99
N GLU A 105 -9.68 -10.43 -15.15
CA GLU A 105 -10.05 -11.72 -15.71
C GLU A 105 -10.00 -12.81 -14.64
N GLY A 106 -10.91 -12.69 -13.68
CA GLY A 106 -11.45 -13.85 -12.98
C GLY A 106 -12.87 -14.00 -13.51
N ASP A 107 -13.21 -15.17 -13.98
CA ASP A 107 -14.58 -15.54 -14.40
C ASP A 107 -15.57 -15.61 -13.22
N GLY A 108 -15.33 -14.88 -12.16
CA GLY A 108 -16.10 -14.89 -10.94
C GLY A 108 -15.75 -13.78 -9.97
N ASP A 109 -16.43 -13.78 -8.85
CA ASP A 109 -16.35 -12.80 -7.76
C ASP A 109 -14.99 -12.79 -7.00
N TYR A 110 -14.00 -13.64 -7.39
CA TYR A 110 -12.76 -13.82 -6.68
C TYR A 110 -11.55 -13.38 -7.49
N LEU A 111 -10.60 -12.76 -6.80
CA LEU A 111 -9.30 -12.36 -7.33
C LEU A 111 -8.23 -13.39 -6.98
N TRP A 112 -7.24 -13.53 -7.86
CA TRP A 112 -6.05 -14.32 -7.55
C TRP A 112 -5.24 -13.62 -6.45
N PRO A 113 -4.96 -14.30 -5.32
CA PRO A 113 -4.38 -13.63 -4.14
C PRO A 113 -2.91 -13.24 -4.30
N LEU A 114 -2.21 -13.76 -5.32
CA LEU A 114 -0.79 -13.54 -5.55
C LEU A 114 -0.53 -13.10 -7.02
N PRO A 115 -0.86 -11.84 -7.38
CA PRO A 115 -0.67 -11.35 -8.75
C PRO A 115 0.77 -11.54 -9.25
N GLY A 116 0.91 -12.08 -10.45
CA GLY A 116 2.21 -12.38 -11.06
C GLY A 116 2.85 -13.72 -10.65
N TYR A 117 2.31 -14.41 -9.66
CA TYR A 117 2.80 -15.73 -9.21
C TYR A 117 1.69 -16.77 -9.38
N THR A 118 1.70 -17.47 -10.50
CA THR A 118 0.65 -18.44 -10.87
C THR A 118 1.06 -19.90 -10.65
N ARG A 119 2.33 -20.14 -10.27
CA ARG A 119 2.81 -21.50 -10.00
C ARG A 119 2.18 -22.03 -8.71
N ILE A 120 1.57 -23.20 -8.78
CA ILE A 120 1.10 -23.97 -7.64
C ILE A 120 2.18 -24.97 -7.27
N SER A 121 2.73 -24.92 -6.05
CA SER A 121 3.72 -25.90 -5.56
C SER A 121 3.05 -27.10 -4.89
N SER A 122 1.86 -26.89 -4.29
CA SER A 122 1.05 -27.98 -3.73
C SER A 122 -0.46 -27.63 -3.89
N PRO A 123 -1.22 -28.45 -4.63
CA PRO A 123 -2.65 -28.22 -4.84
C PRO A 123 -3.48 -28.65 -3.62
N PHE A 124 -4.72 -28.15 -3.58
CA PHE A 124 -5.75 -28.65 -2.68
C PHE A 124 -6.07 -30.12 -2.99
N GLY A 125 -6.31 -30.91 -1.95
CA GLY A 125 -6.75 -32.29 -2.11
C GLY A 125 -5.90 -33.31 -1.34
N TYR A 126 -6.20 -34.59 -1.54
CA TYR A 126 -5.43 -35.65 -0.90
C TYR A 126 -4.04 -35.77 -1.54
N ARG A 127 -3.00 -35.77 -0.70
CA ARG A 127 -1.60 -35.96 -1.09
C ARG A 127 -0.92 -36.98 -0.19
N HIS A 128 0.21 -37.49 -0.64
CA HIS A 128 1.09 -38.32 0.19
C HIS A 128 2.19 -37.41 0.79
N CYS A 129 2.11 -37.18 2.10
CA CYS A 129 3.14 -36.47 2.84
C CYS A 129 4.22 -37.47 3.30
N PRO A 130 5.51 -37.20 3.07
CA PRO A 130 6.59 -38.08 3.54
C PRO A 130 6.62 -38.32 5.04
N TYR A 131 6.05 -37.40 5.81
CA TYR A 131 6.05 -37.44 7.28
C TYR A 131 4.76 -37.97 7.89
N HIS A 132 3.61 -37.76 7.22
CA HIS A 132 2.28 -38.06 7.77
C HIS A 132 1.49 -39.09 6.95
N GLY A 133 2.07 -39.61 5.83
CA GLY A 133 1.35 -40.50 4.93
C GLY A 133 0.28 -39.79 4.10
N ARG A 134 -0.89 -40.41 3.93
CA ARG A 134 -2.00 -39.82 3.18
C ARG A 134 -2.70 -38.76 4.02
N GLU A 135 -2.66 -37.54 3.56
CA GLU A 135 -3.29 -36.39 4.23
C GLU A 135 -4.13 -35.56 3.25
N LEU A 136 -5.12 -34.84 3.77
CA LEU A 136 -5.85 -33.81 3.02
C LEU A 136 -5.12 -32.47 3.16
N HIS A 137 -4.63 -31.94 2.05
CA HIS A 137 -4.15 -30.57 1.99
C HIS A 137 -5.34 -29.63 1.79
N GLY A 138 -5.69 -28.87 2.83
CA GLY A 138 -6.87 -28.01 2.89
C GLY A 138 -6.72 -26.65 2.17
N GLY A 139 -5.62 -26.42 1.45
CA GLY A 139 -5.32 -25.17 0.76
C GLY A 139 -4.54 -25.36 -0.50
N VAL A 140 -4.08 -24.26 -1.07
CA VAL A 140 -3.18 -24.20 -2.23
C VAL A 140 -1.92 -23.47 -1.83
N ASP A 141 -0.75 -24.06 -2.07
CA ASP A 141 0.53 -23.41 -1.79
C ASP A 141 1.05 -22.70 -3.04
N LEU A 142 1.27 -21.39 -2.90
CA LEU A 142 1.78 -20.51 -3.96
C LEU A 142 3.16 -19.98 -3.54
N PRO A 143 4.27 -20.44 -4.17
CA PRO A 143 5.59 -19.94 -3.83
C PRO A 143 5.81 -18.54 -4.39
N ALA A 144 6.28 -17.63 -3.54
CA ALA A 144 6.68 -16.28 -3.91
C ALA A 144 7.87 -15.82 -3.05
N PRO A 145 8.65 -14.84 -3.49
CA PRO A 145 9.71 -14.25 -2.68
C PRO A 145 9.18 -13.66 -1.36
N TYR A 146 10.04 -13.68 -0.34
CA TYR A 146 9.70 -13.04 0.94
C TYR A 146 9.36 -11.56 0.74
N GLY A 147 8.30 -11.10 1.41
CA GLY A 147 7.81 -9.71 1.28
C GLY A 147 6.86 -9.48 0.09
N THR A 148 6.53 -10.52 -0.69
CA THR A 148 5.48 -10.41 -1.72
C THR A 148 4.12 -10.14 -1.06
N ASN A 149 3.39 -9.15 -1.58
CA ASN A 149 2.04 -8.84 -1.10
C ASN A 149 1.06 -9.96 -1.43
N ILE A 150 0.27 -10.35 -0.43
CA ILE A 150 -0.86 -11.28 -0.58
C ILE A 150 -2.14 -10.46 -0.50
N LEU A 151 -2.99 -10.58 -1.49
CA LEU A 151 -4.27 -9.86 -1.58
C LEU A 151 -5.41 -10.72 -1.03
N ALA A 152 -6.41 -10.08 -0.45
CA ALA A 152 -7.68 -10.75 -0.17
C ALA A 152 -8.33 -11.15 -1.50
N ALA A 153 -8.74 -12.40 -1.63
CA ALA A 153 -9.37 -12.91 -2.84
C ALA A 153 -10.73 -12.24 -3.14
N LYS A 154 -11.40 -11.72 -2.12
CA LYS A 154 -12.68 -10.99 -2.22
C LYS A 154 -12.74 -9.94 -1.11
N GLY A 155 -13.56 -8.92 -1.28
CA GLY A 155 -13.87 -7.95 -0.22
C GLY A 155 -14.46 -8.63 1.00
N GLY A 156 -14.11 -8.19 2.22
CA GLY A 156 -14.59 -8.80 3.44
C GLY A 156 -14.04 -8.13 4.69
N THR A 157 -14.32 -8.75 5.85
CA THR A 157 -13.87 -8.29 7.16
C THR A 157 -12.76 -9.20 7.69
N VAL A 158 -11.64 -8.64 8.09
CA VAL A 158 -10.58 -9.39 8.78
C VAL A 158 -11.11 -9.83 10.15
N VAL A 159 -11.22 -11.14 10.35
CA VAL A 159 -11.71 -11.73 11.61
C VAL A 159 -10.58 -12.33 12.44
N LEU A 160 -9.41 -12.53 11.85
CA LEU A 160 -8.23 -13.03 12.54
C LEU A 160 -6.97 -12.49 11.86
N SER A 161 -6.00 -12.02 12.65
CA SER A 161 -4.64 -11.71 12.21
C SER A 161 -3.69 -12.10 13.34
N THR A 162 -2.95 -13.20 13.16
CA THR A 162 -2.11 -13.76 14.23
C THR A 162 -0.99 -14.63 13.69
N TYR A 163 -0.14 -15.10 14.61
CA TYR A 163 0.85 -16.14 14.35
C TYR A 163 0.41 -17.45 15.02
N GLY A 164 0.48 -18.55 14.30
CA GLY A 164 0.22 -19.89 14.81
C GLY A 164 1.34 -20.87 14.44
N SER A 165 1.58 -21.86 15.30
CA SER A 165 2.64 -22.86 15.07
C SER A 165 2.46 -23.69 13.80
N SER A 166 1.21 -23.88 13.35
CA SER A 166 0.90 -24.67 12.14
C SER A 166 0.85 -23.83 10.87
N PHE A 167 0.41 -22.56 10.94
CA PHE A 167 0.17 -21.70 9.79
C PHE A 167 1.15 -20.53 9.67
N GLY A 168 2.04 -20.34 10.66
CA GLY A 168 2.88 -19.17 10.71
C GLY A 168 2.06 -17.88 10.88
N ASN A 169 2.48 -16.80 10.24
CA ASN A 169 1.68 -15.57 10.13
C ASN A 169 0.50 -15.83 9.21
N HIS A 170 -0.71 -15.61 9.69
CA HIS A 170 -1.92 -15.83 8.90
C HIS A 170 -3.02 -14.82 9.21
N VAL A 171 -3.84 -14.60 8.20
CA VAL A 171 -5.01 -13.72 8.25
C VAL A 171 -6.23 -14.51 7.77
N ALA A 172 -7.33 -14.42 8.50
CA ALA A 172 -8.63 -14.90 8.05
C ALA A 172 -9.54 -13.73 7.73
N VAL A 173 -10.21 -13.81 6.58
CA VAL A 173 -11.17 -12.82 6.10
C VAL A 173 -12.53 -13.49 5.94
N SER A 174 -13.54 -12.92 6.58
CA SER A 174 -14.94 -13.30 6.36
C SER A 174 -15.45 -12.52 5.15
N HIS A 175 -15.98 -13.23 4.17
CA HIS A 175 -16.60 -12.64 2.98
C HIS A 175 -18.11 -12.62 3.15
N PRO A 176 -18.82 -11.54 2.75
CA PRO A 176 -20.26 -11.59 2.62
C PRO A 176 -20.62 -12.52 1.45
N ASP A 177 -21.51 -13.44 1.66
CA ASP A 177 -22.06 -14.33 0.63
C ASP A 177 -23.01 -13.58 -0.32
#